data_198e51dc6ea230218ff4f316a861bf5a
#
_entry.id   198e51dc6ea230218ff4f316a861bf5a
#
_cell.length_a   1.000
_cell.length_b   1.000
_cell.length_c   1.000
_cell.angle_alpha   90.00
_cell.angle_beta   90.00
_cell.angle_gamma   90.00
#
_symmetry.space_group_name_H-M   'P 1'
#
loop_
_entity.id
_entity.type
_entity.pdbx_description
1 polymer ?
#
loop_
_entity_poly.entity_id
_entity_poly.type
_entity_poly.pdbx_seq_one_letter_code
_entity_poly.pdbx_strand_id
1 'polypeptide(L)'
;MVLAVEIIVCCLIFGIYRVIRIKRDPAYKISNMPEKLQKKVMHMRGYRNRNIRIMTDWEKFVKKLPALIFWTIALVILTSIAGAKSFSTGFVFALLIWMAVLLFLELVVYCGWYAHTPKVWIKGTEDMAKKTYTNYAHYIGLIPQRALMGIVVAIIVGLVIDMIPRLDNNNYSPKYTEIEDTLKAACDNYMIPGMAVEVVDAEGVLFSGTYGDCKSLDTPFITGSLSKSFTAACIMKLYEGGHLNIDSPVNPYLDAAEVFKNPKDATRITIRQLLNHTSGLGVYQHVGNAKIVGKNGEYTYANVNYDILGLIVEKVSGVSYSDYLTTTFFTPLGMTHSSAAYAKAKKDGLITGHNNYFGFSVESDVKYPLSDSWSTVPAGYIASSANDMGKYLQMYLRGGYGILSDKSLSTMFRATVPMDESGETGYGMGWVRSDKYVETCLLYTSDAADE
;
A
#
# COMPACT_ATOMS: atom_id res chain seq x y z
N MET A 1 14.28 -1.25 0.66
CA MET A 1 15.71 -1.52 0.33
C MET A 1 16.67 -0.64 1.14
N VAL A 2 16.51 0.68 1.18
CA VAL A 2 17.40 1.61 1.91
C VAL A 2 17.51 1.26 3.39
N LEU A 3 16.40 1.11 4.12
CA LEU A 3 16.38 0.75 5.53
C LEU A 3 17.16 -0.55 5.85
N ALA A 4 17.03 -1.58 5.01
CA ALA A 4 17.74 -2.84 5.21
C ALA A 4 19.27 -2.67 5.08
N VAL A 5 19.70 -1.85 4.11
CA VAL A 5 21.13 -1.50 3.94
C VAL A 5 21.63 -0.72 5.16
N GLU A 6 20.87 0.25 5.65
CA GLU A 6 21.24 1.04 6.84
C GLU A 6 21.35 0.17 8.08
N ILE A 7 20.45 -0.77 8.31
CA ILE A 7 20.52 -1.74 9.40
C ILE A 7 21.82 -2.54 9.33
N ILE A 8 22.15 -3.09 8.16
CA ILE A 8 23.38 -3.87 7.97
C ILE A 8 24.62 -3.00 8.24
N VAL A 9 24.66 -1.80 7.66
CA VAL A 9 25.77 -0.87 7.82
C VAL A 9 25.94 -0.47 9.30
N CYS A 10 24.87 -0.15 10.00
CA CYS A 10 24.89 0.16 11.42
C CYS A 10 25.42 -1.02 12.23
N CYS A 11 24.93 -2.23 12.01
CA CYS A 11 25.40 -3.43 12.70
C CYS A 11 26.93 -3.63 12.50
N LEU A 12 27.42 -3.47 11.27
CA LEU A 12 28.84 -3.60 10.97
C LEU A 12 29.67 -2.50 11.64
N ILE A 13 29.29 -1.24 11.50
CA ILE A 13 30.02 -0.10 12.09
C ILE A 13 30.13 -0.27 13.61
N PHE A 14 29.00 -0.51 14.28
CA PHE A 14 29.00 -0.64 15.75
C PHE A 14 29.64 -1.92 16.23
N GLY A 15 29.51 -3.00 15.47
CA GLY A 15 30.22 -4.26 15.75
C GLY A 15 31.72 -4.09 15.66
N ILE A 16 32.22 -3.54 14.56
CA ILE A 16 33.66 -3.29 14.37
C ILE A 16 34.19 -2.31 15.42
N TYR A 17 33.49 -1.20 15.65
CA TYR A 17 33.84 -0.25 16.71
C TYR A 17 33.95 -0.95 18.08
N ARG A 18 32.96 -1.78 18.43
CA ARG A 18 32.95 -2.51 19.70
C ARG A 18 34.11 -3.47 19.83
N VAL A 19 34.40 -4.24 18.78
CA VAL A 19 35.52 -5.17 18.71
C VAL A 19 36.87 -4.46 18.90
N ILE A 20 37.07 -3.35 18.19
CA ILE A 20 38.31 -2.54 18.31
C ILE A 20 38.47 -2.01 19.73
N ARG A 21 37.40 -1.48 20.36
CA ARG A 21 37.43 -0.95 21.70
C ARG A 21 37.77 -2.03 22.75
N ILE A 22 37.17 -3.21 22.64
CA ILE A 22 37.45 -4.34 23.51
C ILE A 22 38.91 -4.84 23.33
N LYS A 23 39.40 -4.93 22.08
CA LYS A 23 40.80 -5.31 21.83
C LYS A 23 41.82 -4.33 22.44
N ARG A 24 41.52 -3.02 22.42
CA ARG A 24 42.39 -1.97 22.99
C ARG A 24 42.30 -1.92 24.51
N ASP A 25 41.13 -2.10 25.05
CA ASP A 25 40.87 -2.09 26.51
C ASP A 25 39.83 -3.17 26.87
N PRO A 26 40.27 -4.36 27.28
CA PRO A 26 39.38 -5.44 27.70
C PRO A 26 38.40 -5.07 28.81
N ALA A 27 38.74 -4.09 29.66
CA ALA A 27 37.85 -3.57 30.70
C ALA A 27 36.89 -2.46 30.19
N TYR A 28 36.89 -2.19 28.92
CA TYR A 28 35.94 -1.24 28.29
C TYR A 28 34.49 -1.63 28.57
N LYS A 29 33.75 -0.72 29.22
CA LYS A 29 32.38 -0.98 29.70
C LYS A 29 32.29 -2.14 30.73
N ILE A 30 33.25 -2.24 31.62
CA ILE A 30 33.23 -3.21 32.73
C ILE A 30 31.90 -3.21 33.52
N SER A 31 31.20 -2.05 33.57
CA SER A 31 29.88 -1.92 34.19
C SER A 31 28.77 -2.76 33.55
N ASN A 32 29.00 -3.25 32.33
CA ASN A 32 28.07 -4.13 31.61
C ASN A 32 28.47 -5.62 31.73
N MET A 33 29.54 -5.92 32.44
CA MET A 33 30.02 -7.28 32.68
C MET A 33 29.34 -7.89 33.91
N PRO A 34 29.35 -9.21 34.05
CA PRO A 34 28.87 -9.87 35.28
C PRO A 34 29.50 -9.30 36.56
N GLU A 35 28.67 -9.10 37.58
CA GLU A 35 29.11 -8.44 38.84
C GLU A 35 30.33 -9.08 39.49
N LYS A 36 30.43 -10.40 39.44
CA LYS A 36 31.59 -11.14 39.95
C LYS A 36 32.89 -10.70 39.26
N LEU A 37 32.87 -10.48 37.97
CA LEU A 37 34.00 -9.99 37.18
C LEU A 37 34.33 -8.53 37.54
N GLN A 38 33.30 -7.67 37.67
CA GLN A 38 33.48 -6.29 38.11
C GLN A 38 34.20 -6.21 39.46
N LYS A 39 33.72 -6.96 40.49
CA LYS A 39 34.31 -6.99 41.83
C LYS A 39 35.77 -7.43 41.80
N LYS A 40 36.12 -8.46 41.00
CA LYS A 40 37.52 -8.92 40.92
C LYS A 40 38.43 -7.88 40.28
N VAL A 41 38.04 -7.31 39.16
CA VAL A 41 38.80 -6.30 38.40
C VAL A 41 39.08 -5.05 39.25
N MET A 42 38.12 -4.62 40.10
CA MET A 42 38.28 -3.47 40.98
C MET A 42 39.45 -3.64 41.97
N HIS A 43 39.76 -4.84 42.38
CA HIS A 43 40.84 -5.13 43.35
C HIS A 43 42.22 -5.39 42.69
N MET A 44 42.25 -5.44 41.33
CA MET A 44 43.51 -5.72 40.62
C MET A 44 44.38 -4.46 40.50
N ARG A 45 45.71 -4.56 40.79
CA ARG A 45 46.66 -3.44 40.75
C ARG A 45 46.62 -2.63 39.47
N GLY A 46 46.49 -3.26 38.29
CA GLY A 46 46.46 -2.61 36.99
C GLY A 46 45.20 -1.79 36.71
N TYR A 47 44.14 -1.96 37.50
CA TYR A 47 42.83 -1.30 37.29
C TYR A 47 42.42 -0.44 38.49
N ARG A 48 43.17 -0.51 39.63
CA ARG A 48 42.86 0.24 40.86
C ARG A 48 42.80 1.74 40.67
N ASN A 49 43.59 2.31 39.79
CA ASN A 49 43.65 3.74 39.49
C ASN A 49 42.59 4.21 38.50
N ARG A 50 41.73 3.31 37.94
CA ARG A 50 40.71 3.66 36.94
C ARG A 50 39.37 4.10 37.55
N ASN A 51 39.27 4.31 38.86
CA ASN A 51 38.00 4.63 39.55
C ASN A 51 36.84 3.72 39.12
N ILE A 52 37.13 2.41 38.95
CA ILE A 52 36.10 1.43 38.65
C ILE A 52 35.32 1.23 39.95
N ARG A 53 34.11 1.81 40.02
CA ARG A 53 33.18 1.58 41.14
C ARG A 53 31.86 1.02 40.62
N ILE A 54 31.17 0.30 41.48
CA ILE A 54 29.78 -0.11 41.18
C ILE A 54 28.95 1.15 41.22
N MET A 55 28.45 1.56 40.04
CA MET A 55 27.61 2.73 39.88
C MET A 55 26.15 2.38 40.19
N THR A 56 25.43 3.32 40.78
CA THR A 56 23.97 3.27 40.89
C THR A 56 23.33 3.29 39.49
N ASP A 57 22.08 2.87 39.38
CA ASP A 57 21.42 2.85 38.09
C ASP A 57 21.20 4.25 37.53
N TRP A 58 21.00 5.24 38.41
CA TRP A 58 20.95 6.67 38.02
C TRP A 58 22.30 7.16 37.44
N GLU A 59 23.40 6.87 38.07
CA GLU A 59 24.73 7.24 37.57
C GLU A 59 25.04 6.58 36.24
N LYS A 60 24.61 5.32 36.03
CA LYS A 60 24.71 4.61 34.76
C LYS A 60 23.87 5.30 33.66
N PHE A 61 22.68 5.74 34.03
CA PHE A 61 21.77 6.47 33.11
C PHE A 61 22.38 7.79 32.69
N VAL A 62 22.76 8.67 33.63
CA VAL A 62 23.37 9.98 33.35
C VAL A 62 24.62 9.85 32.47
N LYS A 63 25.46 8.82 32.73
CA LYS A 63 26.66 8.57 31.94
C LYS A 63 26.37 8.13 30.50
N LYS A 64 25.17 7.61 30.23
CA LYS A 64 24.71 7.21 28.88
C LYS A 64 24.01 8.35 28.12
N LEU A 65 23.60 9.41 28.80
CA LEU A 65 22.81 10.48 28.21
C LEU A 65 23.44 11.11 26.94
N PRO A 66 24.74 11.46 26.92
CA PRO A 66 25.36 11.98 25.70
C PRO A 66 25.30 10.99 24.52
N ALA A 67 25.46 9.70 24.81
CA ALA A 67 25.36 8.67 23.76
C ALA A 67 23.92 8.49 23.27
N LEU A 68 22.93 8.69 24.14
CA LEU A 68 21.52 8.64 23.75
C LEU A 68 21.15 9.83 22.85
N ILE A 69 21.61 11.04 23.20
CA ILE A 69 21.39 12.23 22.36
C ILE A 69 22.01 12.02 20.98
N PHE A 70 23.27 11.57 20.94
CA PHE A 70 23.94 11.27 19.68
C PHE A 70 23.15 10.23 18.83
N TRP A 71 22.69 9.15 19.47
CA TRP A 71 21.91 8.12 18.81
C TRP A 71 20.57 8.64 18.30
N THR A 72 19.88 9.47 19.06
CA THR A 72 18.62 10.09 18.63
C THR A 72 18.83 10.92 17.37
N ILE A 73 19.86 11.77 17.35
CA ILE A 73 20.19 12.59 16.18
C ILE A 73 20.54 11.70 14.98
N ALA A 74 21.38 10.68 15.18
CA ALA A 74 21.77 9.76 14.11
C ALA A 74 20.56 9.00 13.54
N LEU A 75 19.65 8.56 14.40
CA LEU A 75 18.43 7.88 13.97
C LEU A 75 17.46 8.79 13.24
N VAL A 76 17.33 10.06 13.63
CA VAL A 76 16.54 11.04 12.86
C VAL A 76 17.10 11.15 11.42
N ILE A 77 18.42 11.28 11.28
CA ILE A 77 19.05 11.38 9.96
C ILE A 77 18.83 10.09 9.14
N LEU A 78 19.13 8.93 9.72
CA LEU A 78 18.98 7.64 9.05
C LEU A 78 17.53 7.38 8.65
N THR A 79 16.58 7.56 9.56
CA THR A 79 15.17 7.33 9.24
C THR A 79 14.63 8.30 8.18
N SER A 80 15.14 9.55 8.14
CA SER A 80 14.82 10.51 7.08
C SER A 80 15.37 10.04 5.73
N ILE A 81 16.60 9.53 5.67
CA ILE A 81 17.22 8.96 4.45
C ILE A 81 16.44 7.70 4.01
N ALA A 82 15.98 6.88 4.95
CA ALA A 82 15.13 5.72 4.68
C ALA A 82 13.71 6.08 4.19
N GLY A 83 13.36 7.36 4.19
CA GLY A 83 12.08 7.86 3.67
C GLY A 83 10.99 8.01 4.72
N ALA A 84 11.32 8.04 6.02
CA ALA A 84 10.34 8.32 7.07
C ALA A 84 9.80 9.76 6.94
N LYS A 85 8.46 9.90 6.94
CA LYS A 85 7.76 11.19 6.75
C LYS A 85 6.67 11.45 7.80
N SER A 86 6.41 10.52 8.70
CA SER A 86 5.40 10.61 9.75
C SER A 86 5.91 10.06 11.07
N PHE A 87 5.19 10.34 12.17
CA PHE A 87 5.49 9.74 13.47
C PHE A 87 5.64 8.22 13.40
N SER A 88 4.69 7.53 12.75
CA SER A 88 4.67 6.06 12.68
C SER A 88 5.87 5.50 11.93
N THR A 89 6.21 6.05 10.78
CA THR A 89 7.38 5.60 10.01
C THR A 89 8.69 5.92 10.72
N GLY A 90 8.83 7.11 11.29
CA GLY A 90 10.00 7.49 12.09
C GLY A 90 10.19 6.59 13.31
N PHE A 91 9.12 6.32 14.04
CA PHE A 91 9.12 5.41 15.21
C PHE A 91 9.54 3.98 14.82
N VAL A 92 8.88 3.40 13.82
CA VAL A 92 9.14 2.00 13.44
C VAL A 92 10.55 1.84 12.86
N PHE A 93 10.99 2.73 11.98
CA PHE A 93 12.35 2.65 11.40
C PHE A 93 13.43 2.78 12.46
N ALA A 94 13.27 3.76 13.37
CA ALA A 94 14.21 3.93 14.49
C ALA A 94 14.25 2.70 15.41
N LEU A 95 13.10 2.12 15.72
CA LEU A 95 12.99 0.93 16.55
C LEU A 95 13.64 -0.28 15.87
N LEU A 96 13.42 -0.49 14.58
CA LEU A 96 14.04 -1.58 13.83
C LEU A 96 15.56 -1.48 13.80
N ILE A 97 16.10 -0.28 13.49
CA ILE A 97 17.56 -0.06 13.49
C ILE A 97 18.12 -0.31 14.90
N TRP A 98 17.48 0.25 15.94
CA TRP A 98 17.92 0.08 17.33
C TRP A 98 17.94 -1.38 17.76
N MET A 99 16.85 -2.10 17.53
CA MET A 99 16.72 -3.51 17.92
C MET A 99 17.69 -4.41 17.16
N ALA A 100 17.88 -4.19 15.86
CA ALA A 100 18.84 -4.96 15.07
C ALA A 100 20.28 -4.77 15.59
N VAL A 101 20.70 -3.54 15.83
CA VAL A 101 22.05 -3.25 16.39
C VAL A 101 22.19 -3.81 17.81
N LEU A 102 21.16 -3.69 18.66
CA LEU A 102 21.16 -4.25 20.01
C LEU A 102 21.35 -5.77 19.98
N LEU A 103 20.52 -6.48 19.21
CA LEU A 103 20.60 -7.93 19.09
C LEU A 103 21.94 -8.38 18.50
N PHE A 104 22.42 -7.68 17.47
CA PHE A 104 23.73 -7.97 16.88
C PHE A 104 24.85 -7.83 17.90
N LEU A 105 24.88 -6.76 18.68
CA LEU A 105 25.91 -6.53 19.69
C LEU A 105 25.86 -7.58 20.82
N GLU A 106 24.67 -7.89 21.31
CA GLU A 106 24.54 -8.84 22.44
C GLU A 106 24.77 -10.30 22.00
N LEU A 107 24.19 -10.72 20.89
CA LEU A 107 24.25 -12.11 20.45
C LEU A 107 25.53 -12.42 19.67
N VAL A 108 25.90 -11.57 18.70
CA VAL A 108 27.06 -11.85 17.83
C VAL A 108 28.36 -11.40 18.49
N VAL A 109 28.40 -10.16 19.01
CA VAL A 109 29.67 -9.62 19.53
C VAL A 109 29.96 -10.15 20.95
N TYR A 110 29.02 -10.07 21.87
CA TYR A 110 29.28 -10.51 23.26
C TYR A 110 29.14 -12.03 23.43
N CYS A 111 28.01 -12.63 23.06
CA CYS A 111 27.83 -14.07 23.22
C CYS A 111 28.62 -14.90 22.21
N GLY A 112 28.70 -14.48 20.97
CA GLY A 112 29.42 -15.19 19.91
C GLY A 112 30.95 -14.98 20.01
N TRP A 113 31.41 -13.73 19.78
CA TRP A 113 32.84 -13.46 19.65
C TRP A 113 33.57 -13.28 20.99
N TYR A 114 33.10 -12.37 21.87
CA TYR A 114 33.80 -12.02 23.10
C TYR A 114 33.88 -13.21 24.07
N ALA A 115 32.79 -13.90 24.30
CA ALA A 115 32.72 -15.05 25.19
C ALA A 115 33.64 -16.20 24.76
N HIS A 116 33.96 -16.33 23.49
CA HIS A 116 34.77 -17.43 22.94
C HIS A 116 36.17 -17.02 22.52
N THR A 117 36.61 -15.78 22.84
CA THR A 117 37.95 -15.29 22.46
C THR A 117 38.78 -14.98 23.69
N PRO A 118 39.46 -15.98 24.34
CA PRO A 118 40.23 -15.75 25.54
C PRO A 118 41.31 -14.67 25.44
N LYS A 119 41.87 -14.47 24.25
CA LYS A 119 42.91 -13.45 23.98
C LYS A 119 42.45 -12.01 24.22
N VAL A 120 41.16 -11.76 24.30
CA VAL A 120 40.59 -10.43 24.57
C VAL A 120 39.97 -10.32 25.97
N TRP A 121 40.11 -11.34 26.80
CA TRP A 121 39.64 -11.28 28.19
C TRP A 121 40.56 -10.43 29.06
N ILE A 122 40.06 -10.00 30.21
CA ILE A 122 40.83 -9.17 31.14
C ILE A 122 41.92 -10.00 31.74
N LYS A 123 43.20 -9.62 31.54
CA LYS A 123 44.37 -10.30 32.10
C LYS A 123 44.29 -10.35 33.63
N GLY A 124 44.59 -11.47 34.21
CA GLY A 124 44.50 -11.72 35.68
C GLY A 124 43.11 -12.20 36.14
N THR A 125 42.24 -12.57 35.20
CA THR A 125 40.93 -13.18 35.45
C THR A 125 40.78 -14.57 34.83
N GLU A 126 41.90 -15.19 34.48
CA GLU A 126 41.98 -16.47 33.77
C GLU A 126 41.32 -17.61 34.52
N ASP A 127 41.40 -17.56 35.87
CA ASP A 127 40.74 -18.49 36.79
C ASP A 127 39.21 -18.42 36.80
N MET A 128 38.65 -17.27 36.38
CA MET A 128 37.21 -17.07 36.26
C MET A 128 36.69 -17.38 34.83
N ALA A 129 37.59 -17.66 33.93
CA ALA A 129 37.43 -17.48 32.49
C ALA A 129 36.18 -18.11 31.92
N LYS A 130 36.03 -19.43 32.02
CA LYS A 130 35.00 -20.10 31.19
C LYS A 130 33.57 -19.83 31.67
N LYS A 131 33.30 -19.90 32.97
CA LYS A 131 31.94 -19.81 33.53
C LYS A 131 31.41 -18.36 33.62
N THR A 132 32.31 -17.38 33.69
CA THR A 132 31.93 -15.97 33.85
C THR A 132 31.78 -15.25 32.51
N TYR A 133 32.67 -15.51 31.54
CA TYR A 133 32.62 -14.91 30.22
C TYR A 133 31.56 -15.55 29.31
N THR A 134 31.21 -16.82 29.53
CA THR A 134 30.11 -17.52 28.82
C THR A 134 28.77 -17.44 29.55
N ASN A 135 28.60 -16.47 30.45
CA ASN A 135 27.33 -16.25 31.11
C ASN A 135 26.33 -15.55 30.16
N TYR A 136 25.82 -16.30 29.21
CA TYR A 136 24.85 -15.81 28.22
C TYR A 136 23.59 -15.22 28.85
N ALA A 137 23.12 -15.82 29.97
CA ALA A 137 21.95 -15.31 30.68
C ALA A 137 22.14 -13.85 31.14
N HIS A 138 23.36 -13.46 31.50
CA HIS A 138 23.68 -12.08 31.88
C HIS A 138 23.56 -11.12 30.69
N TYR A 139 24.13 -11.47 29.51
CA TYR A 139 24.10 -10.62 28.34
C TYR A 139 22.68 -10.52 27.74
N ILE A 140 22.00 -11.66 27.65
CA ILE A 140 20.60 -11.72 27.19
C ILE A 140 19.67 -10.97 28.14
N GLY A 141 19.89 -11.09 29.44
CA GLY A 141 19.11 -10.39 30.47
C GLY A 141 19.20 -8.86 30.42
N LEU A 142 20.17 -8.29 29.70
CA LEU A 142 20.28 -6.85 29.48
C LEU A 142 19.43 -6.36 28.31
N ILE A 143 18.95 -7.26 27.42
CA ILE A 143 18.18 -6.92 26.23
C ILE A 143 16.87 -6.18 26.57
N PRO A 144 16.01 -6.65 27.51
CA PRO A 144 14.76 -5.99 27.80
C PRO A 144 14.92 -4.53 28.25
N GLN A 145 15.87 -4.25 29.15
CA GLN A 145 16.13 -2.89 29.61
C GLN A 145 16.63 -1.97 28.50
N ARG A 146 17.45 -2.50 27.59
CA ARG A 146 17.97 -1.72 26.44
C ARG A 146 16.94 -1.55 25.34
N ALA A 147 16.06 -2.53 25.15
CA ALA A 147 14.93 -2.43 24.24
C ALA A 147 13.95 -1.34 24.70
N LEU A 148 13.63 -1.28 26.00
CA LEU A 148 12.79 -0.21 26.55
C LEU A 148 13.39 1.18 26.29
N MET A 149 14.70 1.34 26.43
CA MET A 149 15.36 2.59 26.03
C MET A 149 15.23 2.87 24.54
N GLY A 150 15.29 1.84 23.70
CA GLY A 150 15.08 1.97 22.25
C GLY A 150 13.68 2.45 21.91
N ILE A 151 12.67 1.98 22.61
CA ILE A 151 11.28 2.45 22.44
C ILE A 151 11.19 3.95 22.76
N VAL A 152 11.76 4.41 23.87
CA VAL A 152 11.76 5.85 24.23
C VAL A 152 12.47 6.68 23.17
N VAL A 153 13.63 6.25 22.68
CA VAL A 153 14.35 6.96 21.61
C VAL A 153 13.53 6.97 20.32
N ALA A 154 12.90 5.85 19.94
CA ALA A 154 12.08 5.74 18.74
C ALA A 154 10.85 6.68 18.80
N ILE A 155 10.22 6.83 19.98
CA ILE A 155 9.14 7.82 20.17
C ILE A 155 9.65 9.23 19.90
N ILE A 156 10.81 9.60 20.44
CA ILE A 156 11.39 10.94 20.22
C ILE A 156 11.72 11.15 18.75
N VAL A 157 12.30 10.14 18.07
CA VAL A 157 12.60 10.20 16.63
C VAL A 157 11.33 10.38 15.83
N GLY A 158 10.27 9.61 16.12
CA GLY A 158 8.98 9.75 15.46
C GLY A 158 8.40 11.16 15.59
N LEU A 159 8.42 11.74 16.81
CA LEU A 159 7.96 13.12 17.05
C LEU A 159 8.80 14.15 16.28
N VAL A 160 10.12 13.99 16.24
CA VAL A 160 10.99 14.91 15.50
C VAL A 160 10.74 14.81 13.99
N ILE A 161 10.61 13.60 13.45
CA ILE A 161 10.29 13.38 12.02
C ILE A 161 8.96 14.05 11.65
N ASP A 162 7.96 13.93 12.50
CA ASP A 162 6.64 14.52 12.27
C ASP A 162 6.67 16.07 12.31
N MET A 163 7.63 16.66 13.06
CA MET A 163 7.84 18.10 13.17
C MET A 163 8.70 18.69 12.05
N ILE A 164 9.37 17.89 11.22
CA ILE A 164 10.22 18.40 10.14
C ILE A 164 9.33 19.04 9.06
N PRO A 165 9.50 20.36 8.75
CA PRO A 165 8.72 21.01 7.70
C PRO A 165 8.99 20.33 6.35
N ARG A 166 7.91 20.03 5.62
CA ARG A 166 8.00 19.48 4.28
C ARG A 166 8.23 20.61 3.28
N LEU A 167 9.31 20.54 2.52
CA LEU A 167 9.55 21.47 1.42
C LEU A 167 8.65 21.06 0.25
N ASP A 168 7.65 21.87 -0.03
CA ASP A 168 6.67 21.67 -1.07
C ASP A 168 6.84 22.69 -2.19
N ASN A 169 6.84 22.19 -3.44
CA ASN A 169 7.01 23.02 -4.63
C ASN A 169 5.68 23.36 -5.33
N ASN A 170 4.56 23.14 -4.67
CA ASN A 170 3.25 23.33 -5.30
C ASN A 170 2.72 24.74 -5.02
N ASN A 171 2.59 25.58 -6.05
CA ASN A 171 1.98 26.90 -6.00
C ASN A 171 0.48 26.79 -6.31
N TYR A 172 -0.35 26.55 -5.29
CA TYR A 172 -1.80 26.52 -5.43
C TYR A 172 -2.50 27.79 -4.95
N SER A 173 -3.69 28.03 -5.50
CA SER A 173 -4.57 29.09 -5.00
C SER A 173 -4.94 28.84 -3.53
N PRO A 174 -5.04 29.86 -2.67
CA PRO A 174 -5.43 29.72 -1.26
C PRO A 174 -6.73 28.94 -1.04
N LYS A 175 -7.62 28.92 -2.02
CA LYS A 175 -8.90 28.19 -2.00
C LYS A 175 -8.72 26.66 -1.85
N TYR A 176 -7.58 26.11 -2.28
CA TYR A 176 -7.36 24.65 -2.31
C TYR A 176 -6.28 24.17 -1.34
N THR A 177 -5.72 25.06 -0.52
CA THR A 177 -4.65 24.71 0.44
C THR A 177 -5.10 23.64 1.43
N GLU A 178 -6.33 23.73 1.95
CA GLU A 178 -6.88 22.74 2.88
C GLU A 178 -7.00 21.34 2.25
N ILE A 179 -7.43 21.28 0.98
CA ILE A 179 -7.50 20.02 0.22
C ILE A 179 -6.09 19.45 0.05
N GLU A 180 -5.15 20.28 -0.34
CA GLU A 180 -3.76 19.88 -0.55
C GLU A 180 -3.13 19.34 0.74
N ASP A 181 -3.29 20.04 1.85
CA ASP A 181 -2.78 19.61 3.16
C ASP A 181 -3.42 18.29 3.61
N THR A 182 -4.72 18.11 3.36
CA THR A 182 -5.43 16.87 3.65
C THR A 182 -4.87 15.70 2.82
N LEU A 183 -4.66 15.90 1.51
CA LEU A 183 -4.13 14.87 0.62
C LEU A 183 -2.69 14.48 0.96
N LYS A 184 -1.85 15.46 1.31
CA LYS A 184 -0.48 15.20 1.80
C LYS A 184 -0.50 14.42 3.10
N ALA A 185 -1.31 14.85 4.06
CA ALA A 185 -1.48 14.15 5.32
C ALA A 185 -1.99 12.71 5.11
N ALA A 186 -2.89 12.48 4.16
CA ALA A 186 -3.35 11.15 3.82
C ALA A 186 -2.22 10.27 3.26
N CYS A 187 -1.41 10.78 2.32
CA CYS A 187 -0.24 10.05 1.81
C CYS A 187 0.68 9.60 2.92
N ASP A 188 0.96 10.50 3.87
CA ASP A 188 1.91 10.22 4.94
C ASP A 188 1.31 9.31 6.03
N ASN A 189 0.09 9.58 6.47
CA ASN A 189 -0.55 8.85 7.56
C ASN A 189 -0.92 7.40 7.17
N TYR A 190 -1.31 7.20 5.92
CA TYR A 190 -1.67 5.88 5.39
C TYR A 190 -0.54 5.24 4.58
N MET A 191 0.64 5.88 4.53
CA MET A 191 1.83 5.41 3.80
C MET A 191 1.54 5.06 2.34
N ILE A 192 0.74 5.91 1.69
CA ILE A 192 0.43 5.78 0.27
C ILE A 192 1.68 6.15 -0.54
N PRO A 193 2.29 5.22 -1.31
CA PRO A 193 3.55 5.49 -2.01
C PRO A 193 3.44 6.62 -3.03
N GLY A 194 2.30 6.68 -3.74
CA GLY A 194 2.06 7.70 -4.73
C GLY A 194 0.57 7.87 -5.01
N MET A 195 0.14 9.11 -5.22
CA MET A 195 -1.25 9.47 -5.49
C MET A 195 -1.29 10.54 -6.58
N ALA A 196 -2.27 10.44 -7.49
CA ALA A 196 -2.65 11.48 -8.42
C ALA A 196 -4.13 11.83 -8.20
N VAL A 197 -4.44 13.10 -8.13
CA VAL A 197 -5.79 13.61 -7.86
C VAL A 197 -6.14 14.67 -8.87
N GLU A 198 -7.38 14.61 -9.38
CA GLU A 198 -7.96 15.64 -10.21
C GLU A 198 -9.43 15.87 -9.80
N VAL A 199 -9.80 17.13 -9.64
CA VAL A 199 -11.17 17.58 -9.37
C VAL A 199 -11.61 18.39 -10.57
N VAL A 200 -12.74 18.03 -11.16
CA VAL A 200 -13.27 18.65 -12.37
C VAL A 200 -14.73 19.08 -12.18
N ASP A 201 -15.12 20.09 -12.92
CA ASP A 201 -16.53 20.40 -13.21
C ASP A 201 -16.80 20.30 -14.72
N ALA A 202 -17.98 20.73 -15.16
CA ALA A 202 -18.34 20.71 -16.58
C ALA A 202 -17.47 21.66 -17.42
N GLU A 203 -16.93 22.72 -16.84
CA GLU A 203 -16.15 23.76 -17.49
C GLU A 203 -14.68 23.40 -17.62
N GLY A 204 -14.10 22.68 -16.61
CA GLY A 204 -12.68 22.37 -16.65
C GLY A 204 -12.14 21.66 -15.39
N VAL A 205 -10.83 21.77 -15.23
CA VAL A 205 -10.13 21.27 -14.04
C VAL A 205 -10.14 22.35 -12.96
N LEU A 206 -10.65 22.02 -11.77
CA LEU A 206 -10.70 22.91 -10.61
C LEU A 206 -9.45 22.79 -9.74
N PHE A 207 -8.94 21.56 -9.60
CA PHE A 207 -7.76 21.24 -8.82
C PHE A 207 -7.10 19.98 -9.36
N SER A 208 -5.77 19.95 -9.33
CA SER A 208 -5.01 18.75 -9.64
C SER A 208 -3.71 18.70 -8.85
N GLY A 209 -3.27 17.51 -8.49
CA GLY A 209 -2.03 17.32 -7.74
C GLY A 209 -1.49 15.91 -7.82
N THR A 210 -0.16 15.79 -7.66
CA THR A 210 0.53 14.52 -7.53
C THR A 210 1.32 14.50 -6.22
N TYR A 211 1.32 13.36 -5.54
CA TYR A 211 1.91 13.21 -4.21
C TYR A 211 2.77 11.95 -4.14
N GLY A 212 3.72 11.92 -3.22
CA GLY A 212 4.61 10.79 -3.03
C GLY A 212 5.48 10.51 -4.26
N ASP A 213 5.50 9.25 -4.69
CA ASP A 213 6.30 8.78 -5.83
C ASP A 213 5.62 8.97 -7.19
N CYS A 214 4.32 9.32 -7.21
CA CYS A 214 3.64 9.70 -8.44
C CYS A 214 4.10 11.10 -8.88
N LYS A 215 4.67 11.20 -10.09
CA LYS A 215 5.26 12.44 -10.61
C LYS A 215 4.48 13.09 -11.73
N SER A 216 3.42 12.44 -12.23
CA SER A 216 2.62 12.95 -13.35
C SER A 216 1.14 12.58 -13.17
N LEU A 217 0.25 13.51 -13.51
CA LEU A 217 -1.18 13.26 -13.65
C LEU A 217 -1.49 12.26 -14.78
N ASP A 218 -0.55 12.06 -15.70
CA ASP A 218 -0.66 11.12 -16.81
C ASP A 218 -0.17 9.70 -16.45
N THR A 219 0.30 9.48 -15.19
CA THR A 219 0.70 8.15 -14.73
C THR A 219 -0.51 7.22 -14.70
N PRO A 220 -0.51 6.08 -15.43
CA PRO A 220 -1.61 5.13 -15.41
C PRO A 220 -1.62 4.32 -14.10
N PHE A 221 -2.82 4.12 -13.56
CA PHE A 221 -3.13 3.24 -12.43
C PHE A 221 -4.16 2.21 -12.88
N ILE A 222 -4.16 1.02 -12.28
CA ILE A 222 -5.30 0.11 -12.40
C ILE A 222 -6.48 0.72 -11.66
N THR A 223 -7.59 0.92 -12.36
CA THR A 223 -8.76 1.66 -11.84
C THR A 223 -9.68 0.82 -10.96
N GLY A 224 -9.36 -0.47 -10.79
CA GLY A 224 -10.21 -1.36 -10.02
C GLY A 224 -11.64 -1.36 -10.56
N SER A 225 -12.60 -1.46 -9.68
CA SER A 225 -14.04 -1.50 -10.04
C SER A 225 -14.59 -0.24 -10.72
N LEU A 226 -13.82 0.86 -10.79
CA LEU A 226 -14.17 1.98 -11.68
C LEU A 226 -14.27 1.52 -13.14
N SER A 227 -13.57 0.46 -13.53
CA SER A 227 -13.67 -0.19 -14.84
C SER A 227 -15.11 -0.55 -15.22
N LYS A 228 -15.95 -0.85 -14.23
CA LYS A 228 -17.36 -1.21 -14.47
C LYS A 228 -18.16 -0.07 -15.10
N SER A 229 -17.87 1.17 -14.74
CA SER A 229 -18.54 2.33 -15.37
C SER A 229 -18.28 2.40 -16.87
N PHE A 230 -17.04 2.10 -17.30
CA PHE A 230 -16.69 2.03 -18.74
C PHE A 230 -17.42 0.89 -19.45
N THR A 231 -17.48 -0.29 -18.82
CA THR A 231 -18.17 -1.44 -19.39
C THR A 231 -19.68 -1.16 -19.52
N ALA A 232 -20.28 -0.54 -18.51
CA ALA A 232 -21.68 -0.11 -18.57
C ALA A 232 -21.90 0.91 -19.69
N ALA A 233 -21.00 1.88 -19.85
CA ALA A 233 -21.07 2.87 -20.94
C ALA A 233 -20.97 2.21 -22.32
N CYS A 234 -20.10 1.20 -22.50
CA CYS A 234 -20.03 0.42 -23.74
C CYS A 234 -21.37 -0.28 -24.07
N ILE A 235 -21.95 -0.95 -23.09
CA ILE A 235 -23.28 -1.60 -23.27
C ILE A 235 -24.35 -0.58 -23.59
N MET A 236 -24.38 0.57 -22.92
CA MET A 236 -25.38 1.62 -23.23
C MET A 236 -25.17 2.22 -24.60
N LYS A 237 -23.95 2.34 -25.09
CA LYS A 237 -23.67 2.79 -26.46
C LYS A 237 -24.19 1.81 -27.50
N LEU A 238 -24.01 0.51 -27.28
CA LEU A 238 -24.58 -0.54 -28.15
C LEU A 238 -26.10 -0.57 -28.06
N TYR A 239 -26.68 -0.31 -26.91
CA TYR A 239 -28.13 -0.18 -26.73
C TYR A 239 -28.69 1.00 -27.50
N GLU A 240 -28.05 2.17 -27.45
CA GLU A 240 -28.44 3.36 -28.27
C GLU A 240 -28.39 3.10 -29.76
N GLY A 241 -27.40 2.33 -30.21
CA GLY A 241 -27.24 1.91 -31.60
C GLY A 241 -28.27 0.87 -32.04
N GLY A 242 -29.12 0.37 -31.14
CA GLY A 242 -30.10 -0.68 -31.43
C GLY A 242 -29.48 -2.07 -31.63
N HIS A 243 -28.18 -2.25 -31.28
CA HIS A 243 -27.48 -3.51 -31.49
C HIS A 243 -27.82 -4.56 -30.41
N LEU A 244 -28.33 -4.13 -29.29
CA LEU A 244 -28.80 -5.00 -28.19
C LEU A 244 -29.96 -4.35 -27.44
N ASN A 245 -30.70 -5.18 -26.67
CA ASN A 245 -31.70 -4.70 -25.73
C ASN A 245 -31.32 -5.14 -24.31
N ILE A 246 -31.14 -4.16 -23.42
CA ILE A 246 -30.72 -4.43 -22.05
C ILE A 246 -31.72 -5.26 -21.24
N ASP A 247 -32.98 -5.29 -21.63
CA ASP A 247 -34.03 -6.09 -20.99
C ASP A 247 -34.18 -7.50 -21.58
N SER A 248 -33.41 -7.83 -22.62
CA SER A 248 -33.38 -9.15 -23.19
C SER A 248 -32.48 -10.09 -22.39
N PRO A 249 -32.79 -11.42 -22.39
CA PRO A 249 -31.86 -12.43 -21.91
C PRO A 249 -30.51 -12.38 -22.63
N VAL A 250 -29.44 -12.85 -21.99
CA VAL A 250 -28.08 -12.74 -22.54
C VAL A 250 -27.76 -13.79 -23.62
N ASN A 251 -28.54 -14.87 -23.72
CA ASN A 251 -28.26 -15.99 -24.63
C ASN A 251 -28.13 -15.63 -26.14
N PRO A 252 -28.78 -14.56 -26.68
CA PRO A 252 -28.56 -14.18 -28.09
C PRO A 252 -27.21 -13.48 -28.33
N TYR A 253 -26.55 -12.99 -27.27
CA TYR A 253 -25.40 -12.10 -27.34
C TYR A 253 -24.08 -12.79 -26.92
N LEU A 254 -24.08 -14.10 -26.63
CA LEU A 254 -22.90 -14.85 -26.21
C LEU A 254 -23.08 -16.34 -26.45
N ASP A 255 -21.98 -17.11 -26.40
CA ASP A 255 -22.06 -18.57 -26.33
C ASP A 255 -22.29 -19.01 -24.86
N ALA A 256 -23.52 -19.44 -24.60
CA ALA A 256 -23.90 -19.82 -23.24
C ALA A 256 -23.11 -21.03 -22.69
N ALA A 257 -22.61 -21.93 -23.55
CA ALA A 257 -21.84 -23.09 -23.13
C ALA A 257 -20.41 -22.73 -22.70
N GLU A 258 -19.85 -21.68 -23.29
CA GLU A 258 -18.53 -21.17 -22.91
C GLU A 258 -18.55 -20.33 -21.60
N VAL A 259 -19.70 -19.75 -21.27
CA VAL A 259 -19.83 -18.80 -20.15
C VAL A 259 -20.39 -19.47 -18.89
N PHE A 260 -21.46 -20.25 -19.06
CA PHE A 260 -22.21 -20.77 -17.92
C PHE A 260 -21.98 -22.28 -17.71
N LYS A 261 -21.85 -22.67 -16.44
CA LYS A 261 -21.83 -24.09 -16.07
C LYS A 261 -23.13 -24.80 -16.50
N ASN A 262 -24.27 -24.10 -16.45
CA ASN A 262 -25.53 -24.52 -17.01
C ASN A 262 -25.96 -23.52 -18.09
N PRO A 263 -25.87 -23.85 -19.38
CA PRO A 263 -26.22 -22.93 -20.49
C PRO A 263 -27.64 -22.38 -20.43
N LYS A 264 -28.57 -23.08 -19.76
CA LYS A 264 -29.94 -22.57 -19.56
C LYS A 264 -30.01 -21.30 -18.70
N ASP A 265 -29.00 -21.03 -17.87
CA ASP A 265 -28.98 -19.81 -17.06
C ASP A 265 -28.91 -18.55 -17.91
N ALA A 266 -28.33 -18.63 -19.12
CA ALA A 266 -28.27 -17.52 -20.06
C ALA A 266 -29.68 -17.06 -20.57
N THR A 267 -30.69 -17.92 -20.54
CA THR A 267 -32.06 -17.58 -20.89
C THR A 267 -32.84 -16.94 -19.72
N ARG A 268 -32.26 -16.90 -18.53
CA ARG A 268 -32.89 -16.46 -17.29
C ARG A 268 -32.31 -15.13 -16.78
N ILE A 269 -31.14 -14.75 -17.27
CA ILE A 269 -30.42 -13.54 -16.88
C ILE A 269 -30.53 -12.53 -18.00
N THR A 270 -30.93 -11.28 -17.69
CA THR A 270 -30.94 -10.18 -18.64
C THR A 270 -29.64 -9.37 -18.54
N ILE A 271 -29.31 -8.60 -19.62
CA ILE A 271 -28.17 -7.66 -19.60
C ILE A 271 -28.32 -6.65 -18.46
N ARG A 272 -29.53 -6.14 -18.20
CA ARG A 272 -29.82 -5.22 -17.09
C ARG A 272 -29.47 -5.84 -15.74
N GLN A 273 -29.76 -7.13 -15.55
CA GLN A 273 -29.46 -7.83 -14.28
C GLN A 273 -27.94 -8.05 -14.09
N LEU A 274 -27.17 -8.17 -15.16
CA LEU A 274 -25.71 -8.12 -15.07
C LEU A 274 -25.23 -6.73 -14.69
N LEU A 275 -25.75 -5.66 -15.36
CA LEU A 275 -25.36 -4.29 -15.11
C LEU A 275 -25.61 -3.82 -13.68
N ASN A 276 -26.68 -4.26 -13.04
CA ASN A 276 -27.07 -3.82 -11.70
C ASN A 276 -26.87 -4.89 -10.61
N HIS A 277 -26.10 -5.94 -10.90
CA HIS A 277 -25.77 -7.00 -9.94
C HIS A 277 -26.98 -7.75 -9.35
N THR A 278 -28.02 -7.98 -10.14
CA THR A 278 -29.22 -8.76 -9.73
C THR A 278 -29.38 -10.08 -10.48
N SER A 279 -28.34 -10.55 -11.11
CA SER A 279 -28.33 -11.79 -11.89
C SER A 279 -28.47 -13.07 -11.05
N GLY A 280 -28.16 -13.00 -9.76
CA GLY A 280 -28.04 -14.16 -8.87
C GLY A 280 -26.76 -14.96 -9.09
N LEU A 281 -25.78 -14.46 -9.87
CA LEU A 281 -24.47 -15.08 -9.99
C LEU A 281 -23.65 -14.88 -8.72
N GLY A 282 -22.77 -15.83 -8.41
CA GLY A 282 -21.97 -15.81 -7.17
C GLY A 282 -20.76 -14.87 -7.27
N VAL A 283 -20.36 -14.33 -6.12
CA VAL A 283 -19.29 -13.34 -5.96
C VAL A 283 -17.94 -13.80 -6.54
N TYR A 284 -17.56 -15.06 -6.29
CA TYR A 284 -16.26 -15.65 -6.66
C TYR A 284 -16.31 -16.51 -7.92
N GLN A 285 -17.23 -16.23 -8.82
CA GLN A 285 -17.34 -16.99 -10.07
C GLN A 285 -16.58 -16.30 -11.20
N HIS A 286 -16.23 -17.10 -12.20
CA HIS A 286 -15.54 -16.66 -13.41
C HIS A 286 -16.32 -17.10 -14.65
N VAL A 287 -16.02 -16.50 -15.78
CA VAL A 287 -16.45 -16.98 -17.09
C VAL A 287 -16.03 -18.45 -17.27
N GLY A 288 -16.92 -19.26 -17.80
CA GLY A 288 -16.74 -20.72 -17.95
C GLY A 288 -17.29 -21.55 -16.79
N ASN A 289 -17.55 -20.95 -15.63
CA ASN A 289 -18.20 -21.64 -14.51
C ASN A 289 -19.36 -20.87 -13.86
N ALA A 290 -19.78 -19.79 -14.47
CA ALA A 290 -20.86 -18.95 -13.96
C ALA A 290 -22.16 -19.75 -13.79
N LYS A 291 -22.83 -19.60 -12.66
CA LYS A 291 -24.11 -20.25 -12.36
C LYS A 291 -24.94 -19.41 -11.40
N ILE A 292 -26.24 -19.48 -11.52
CA ILE A 292 -27.16 -18.87 -10.56
C ILE A 292 -27.06 -19.64 -9.23
N VAL A 293 -26.71 -18.95 -8.16
CA VAL A 293 -26.61 -19.48 -6.79
C VAL A 293 -27.45 -18.68 -5.81
N GLY A 294 -27.73 -17.41 -6.09
CA GLY A 294 -28.58 -16.51 -5.34
C GLY A 294 -29.96 -16.38 -5.97
N LYS A 295 -30.78 -15.49 -5.40
CA LYS A 295 -32.08 -15.16 -6.01
C LYS A 295 -31.92 -14.11 -7.11
N ASN A 296 -32.47 -14.41 -8.26
CA ASN A 296 -32.56 -13.48 -9.36
C ASN A 296 -33.45 -12.28 -8.94
N GLY A 297 -32.92 -11.07 -9.12
CA GLY A 297 -33.58 -9.83 -8.71
C GLY A 297 -33.09 -9.25 -7.38
N GLU A 298 -32.36 -10.01 -6.55
CA GLU A 298 -31.69 -9.50 -5.34
C GLU A 298 -30.26 -9.02 -5.67
N TYR A 299 -29.86 -7.93 -5.02
CA TYR A 299 -28.48 -7.39 -5.19
C TYR A 299 -27.45 -8.35 -4.64
N THR A 300 -26.51 -8.73 -5.47
CA THR A 300 -25.30 -9.47 -5.09
C THR A 300 -24.16 -9.02 -5.99
N TYR A 301 -23.20 -8.27 -5.43
CA TYR A 301 -22.06 -7.80 -6.18
C TYR A 301 -21.21 -8.98 -6.68
N ALA A 302 -20.98 -9.07 -8.00
CA ALA A 302 -20.20 -10.14 -8.60
C ALA A 302 -19.42 -9.64 -9.82
N ASN A 303 -18.10 -9.81 -9.81
CA ASN A 303 -17.24 -9.37 -10.92
C ASN A 303 -17.58 -10.08 -12.23
N VAL A 304 -17.94 -11.36 -12.17
CA VAL A 304 -18.33 -12.15 -13.33
C VAL A 304 -19.49 -11.52 -14.15
N ASN A 305 -20.36 -10.71 -13.52
CA ASN A 305 -21.39 -9.98 -14.24
C ASN A 305 -20.77 -9.07 -15.31
N TYR A 306 -19.73 -8.34 -14.94
CA TYR A 306 -19.07 -7.38 -15.83
C TYR A 306 -18.11 -8.05 -16.82
N ASP A 307 -17.52 -9.17 -16.44
CA ASP A 307 -16.76 -10.00 -17.38
C ASP A 307 -17.64 -10.54 -18.50
N ILE A 308 -18.85 -10.98 -18.18
CA ILE A 308 -19.86 -11.40 -19.16
C ILE A 308 -20.30 -10.20 -20.05
N LEU A 309 -20.48 -9.02 -19.46
CA LEU A 309 -20.80 -7.81 -20.23
C LEU A 309 -19.68 -7.43 -21.22
N GLY A 310 -18.42 -7.61 -20.85
CA GLY A 310 -17.28 -7.44 -21.75
C GLY A 310 -17.35 -8.36 -22.96
N LEU A 311 -17.68 -9.66 -22.74
CA LEU A 311 -17.92 -10.61 -23.84
C LEU A 311 -19.08 -10.18 -24.76
N ILE A 312 -20.15 -9.69 -24.17
CA ILE A 312 -21.30 -9.20 -24.95
C ILE A 312 -20.86 -8.00 -25.82
N VAL A 313 -20.01 -7.09 -25.28
CA VAL A 313 -19.45 -5.98 -26.08
C VAL A 313 -18.68 -6.54 -27.29
N GLU A 314 -17.76 -7.50 -27.09
CA GLU A 314 -17.00 -8.09 -28.19
C GLU A 314 -17.89 -8.77 -29.23
N LYS A 315 -18.81 -9.60 -28.76
CA LYS A 315 -19.70 -10.35 -29.65
C LYS A 315 -20.59 -9.45 -30.48
N VAL A 316 -21.14 -8.41 -29.90
CA VAL A 316 -22.08 -7.50 -30.54
C VAL A 316 -21.39 -6.49 -31.46
N SER A 317 -20.22 -5.99 -31.04
CA SER A 317 -19.42 -5.03 -31.80
C SER A 317 -18.60 -5.69 -32.93
N GLY A 318 -18.23 -6.95 -32.78
CA GLY A 318 -17.35 -7.68 -33.70
C GLY A 318 -15.86 -7.33 -33.58
N VAL A 319 -15.48 -6.53 -32.59
CA VAL A 319 -14.07 -6.16 -32.29
C VAL A 319 -13.72 -6.50 -30.85
N SER A 320 -12.44 -6.47 -30.49
CA SER A 320 -12.03 -6.70 -29.10
C SER A 320 -12.61 -5.66 -28.13
N TYR A 321 -12.82 -6.04 -26.87
CA TYR A 321 -13.28 -5.11 -25.85
C TYR A 321 -12.38 -3.87 -25.74
N SER A 322 -11.06 -4.09 -25.79
CA SER A 322 -10.07 -3.01 -25.77
C SER A 322 -10.18 -2.06 -26.97
N ASP A 323 -10.38 -2.60 -28.17
CA ASP A 323 -10.53 -1.77 -29.37
C ASP A 323 -11.85 -1.00 -29.37
N TYR A 324 -12.94 -1.66 -28.95
CA TYR A 324 -14.24 -1.00 -28.82
C TYR A 324 -14.18 0.17 -27.84
N LEU A 325 -13.61 -0.05 -26.66
CA LEU A 325 -13.46 0.98 -25.64
C LEU A 325 -12.56 2.13 -26.11
N THR A 326 -11.44 1.80 -26.78
CA THR A 326 -10.50 2.78 -27.31
C THR A 326 -11.14 3.66 -28.37
N THR A 327 -11.85 3.06 -29.33
CA THR A 327 -12.44 3.81 -30.45
C THR A 327 -13.69 4.59 -30.04
N THR A 328 -14.45 4.09 -29.07
CA THR A 328 -15.73 4.68 -28.66
C THR A 328 -15.56 5.75 -27.56
N PHE A 329 -14.61 5.60 -26.68
CA PHE A 329 -14.42 6.49 -25.52
C PHE A 329 -13.03 7.11 -25.45
N PHE A 330 -11.94 6.32 -25.44
CA PHE A 330 -10.61 6.86 -25.15
C PHE A 330 -10.16 7.85 -26.22
N THR A 331 -10.26 7.48 -27.48
CA THR A 331 -9.84 8.36 -28.58
C THR A 331 -10.73 9.64 -28.70
N PRO A 332 -12.07 9.56 -28.69
CA PRO A 332 -12.90 10.75 -28.76
C PRO A 332 -12.74 11.71 -27.58
N LEU A 333 -12.44 11.19 -26.38
CA LEU A 333 -12.23 11.99 -25.18
C LEU A 333 -10.78 12.46 -25.02
N GLY A 334 -9.86 12.02 -25.88
CA GLY A 334 -8.43 12.34 -25.75
C GLY A 334 -7.77 11.68 -24.52
N MET A 335 -8.24 10.49 -24.15
CA MET A 335 -7.71 9.70 -23.02
C MET A 335 -6.51 8.86 -23.47
N THR A 336 -5.38 9.50 -23.65
CA THR A 336 -4.17 8.88 -24.26
C THR A 336 -3.40 7.97 -23.34
N HIS A 337 -3.60 8.10 -22.01
CA HIS A 337 -2.97 7.31 -20.95
C HIS A 337 -3.94 6.31 -20.32
N SER A 338 -4.94 5.90 -21.11
CA SER A 338 -5.92 4.88 -20.72
C SER A 338 -5.83 3.67 -21.63
N SER A 339 -6.04 2.49 -21.08
CA SER A 339 -5.97 1.24 -21.83
C SER A 339 -6.73 0.11 -21.14
N ALA A 340 -7.41 -0.71 -21.94
CA ALA A 340 -7.96 -1.99 -21.53
C ALA A 340 -7.04 -3.17 -21.95
N ALA A 341 -5.82 -2.87 -22.44
CA ALA A 341 -4.79 -3.85 -22.78
C ALA A 341 -3.57 -3.63 -21.88
N TYR A 342 -3.19 -4.68 -21.13
CA TYR A 342 -2.08 -4.60 -20.18
C TYR A 342 -0.74 -4.25 -20.81
N ALA A 343 -0.42 -4.86 -21.95
CA ALA A 343 0.82 -4.59 -22.66
C ALA A 343 0.98 -3.10 -23.00
N LYS A 344 -0.12 -2.43 -23.41
CA LYS A 344 -0.13 -1.00 -23.66
C LYS A 344 0.02 -0.21 -22.37
N ALA A 345 -0.77 -0.53 -21.34
CA ALA A 345 -0.70 0.15 -20.05
C ALA A 345 0.71 0.10 -19.45
N LYS A 346 1.36 -1.06 -19.51
CA LYS A 346 2.74 -1.24 -19.05
C LYS A 346 3.74 -0.41 -19.86
N LYS A 347 3.58 -0.34 -21.17
CA LYS A 347 4.41 0.51 -22.03
C LYS A 347 4.25 2.00 -21.71
N ASP A 348 3.03 2.41 -21.35
CA ASP A 348 2.68 3.78 -21.00
C ASP A 348 3.07 4.13 -19.54
N GLY A 349 3.77 3.24 -18.81
CA GLY A 349 4.29 3.50 -17.48
C GLY A 349 3.32 3.17 -16.34
N LEU A 350 2.48 2.12 -16.52
CA LEU A 350 1.60 1.63 -15.44
C LEU A 350 2.38 1.47 -14.14
N ILE A 351 1.90 2.14 -13.10
CA ILE A 351 2.53 2.10 -11.78
C ILE A 351 2.30 0.74 -11.11
N THR A 352 3.29 0.29 -10.34
CA THR A 352 3.16 -0.94 -9.55
C THR A 352 2.27 -0.69 -8.34
N GLY A 353 1.33 -1.59 -8.09
CA GLY A 353 0.51 -1.58 -6.87
C GLY A 353 1.33 -1.90 -5.62
N HIS A 354 0.82 -1.51 -4.46
CA HIS A 354 1.47 -1.77 -3.17
C HIS A 354 0.45 -2.28 -2.16
N ASN A 355 0.89 -3.21 -1.34
CA ASN A 355 0.15 -3.71 -0.18
C ASN A 355 0.67 -3.02 1.09
N ASN A 356 -0.21 -2.78 2.05
CA ASN A 356 0.16 -2.25 3.35
C ASN A 356 0.26 -3.42 4.36
N TYR A 357 1.47 -3.77 4.76
CA TYR A 357 1.72 -4.76 5.81
C TYR A 357 2.21 -4.04 7.08
N PHE A 358 1.40 -4.03 8.12
CA PHE A 358 1.73 -3.41 9.41
C PHE A 358 2.19 -1.96 9.32
N GLY A 359 1.65 -1.23 8.37
CA GLY A 359 2.04 0.14 8.14
C GLY A 359 3.23 0.33 7.18
N PHE A 360 3.71 -0.72 6.54
CA PHE A 360 4.73 -0.63 5.50
C PHE A 360 4.11 -0.83 4.12
N SER A 361 4.40 0.09 3.22
CA SER A 361 4.05 -0.07 1.82
C SER A 361 5.08 -0.98 1.15
N VAL A 362 4.63 -2.13 0.65
CA VAL A 362 5.45 -3.13 -0.03
C VAL A 362 4.90 -3.30 -1.44
N GLU A 363 5.78 -3.31 -2.45
CA GLU A 363 5.36 -3.61 -3.81
C GLU A 363 4.57 -4.92 -3.84
N SER A 364 3.40 -4.86 -4.45
CA SER A 364 2.56 -6.03 -4.59
C SER A 364 3.20 -7.00 -5.59
N ASP A 365 3.59 -8.18 -5.11
CA ASP A 365 3.97 -9.31 -5.96
C ASP A 365 2.75 -9.96 -6.65
N VAL A 366 1.55 -9.40 -6.47
CA VAL A 366 0.38 -9.89 -7.16
C VAL A 366 0.69 -9.86 -8.66
N LYS A 367 1.06 -11.01 -9.15
CA LYS A 367 0.98 -11.33 -10.56
C LYS A 367 -0.52 -11.34 -10.87
N TYR A 368 -1.09 -10.13 -10.92
CA TYR A 368 -2.39 -10.02 -11.52
C TYR A 368 -2.36 -10.86 -12.77
N PRO A 369 -3.44 -11.55 -13.13
CA PRO A 369 -3.59 -12.15 -14.44
C PRO A 369 -3.68 -11.01 -15.46
N LEU A 370 -2.62 -10.23 -15.51
CA LEU A 370 -2.29 -9.20 -16.48
C LEU A 370 -1.75 -9.87 -17.75
N SER A 371 -2.03 -11.17 -17.92
CA SER A 371 -2.08 -11.74 -19.24
C SER A 371 -3.20 -10.99 -19.98
N ASP A 372 -3.06 -10.80 -21.27
CA ASP A 372 -4.07 -10.22 -22.16
C ASP A 372 -5.40 -11.05 -22.16
N SER A 373 -5.65 -11.82 -21.11
CA SER A 373 -6.92 -12.48 -20.88
C SER A 373 -7.90 -11.39 -20.45
N TRP A 374 -8.69 -10.98 -21.41
CA TRP A 374 -9.81 -10.05 -21.28
C TRP A 374 -10.78 -10.39 -20.13
N SER A 375 -10.70 -11.58 -19.54
CA SER A 375 -11.68 -12.16 -18.63
C SER A 375 -11.91 -11.37 -17.34
N THR A 376 -11.04 -10.43 -16.98
CA THR A 376 -11.17 -9.63 -15.75
C THR A 376 -11.07 -8.12 -16.02
N VAL A 377 -10.67 -7.73 -17.21
CA VAL A 377 -10.49 -6.31 -17.57
C VAL A 377 -11.80 -5.53 -17.48
N PRO A 378 -12.96 -6.02 -17.99
CA PRO A 378 -14.22 -5.29 -17.91
C PRO A 378 -14.72 -5.07 -16.48
N ALA A 379 -14.34 -5.93 -15.54
CA ALA A 379 -14.76 -5.84 -14.14
C ALA A 379 -13.82 -4.98 -13.28
N GLY A 380 -12.50 -4.89 -13.60
CA GLY A 380 -11.59 -4.26 -12.65
C GLY A 380 -10.18 -3.92 -13.14
N TYR A 381 -9.82 -4.12 -14.41
CA TYR A 381 -8.42 -3.99 -14.82
C TYR A 381 -8.18 -3.01 -15.99
N ILE A 382 -9.05 -2.04 -16.17
CA ILE A 382 -8.74 -0.89 -17.03
C ILE A 382 -7.66 -0.07 -16.33
N ALA A 383 -6.62 0.29 -17.06
CA ALA A 383 -5.63 1.26 -16.62
C ALA A 383 -6.02 2.65 -17.10
N SER A 384 -5.93 3.66 -16.24
CA SER A 384 -6.18 5.06 -16.60
C SER A 384 -5.39 6.01 -15.70
N SER A 385 -5.14 7.21 -16.19
CA SER A 385 -4.50 8.29 -15.42
C SER A 385 -5.54 9.24 -14.80
N ALA A 386 -5.14 10.03 -13.81
CA ALA A 386 -6.03 11.02 -13.19
C ALA A 386 -6.53 12.04 -14.23
N ASN A 387 -5.64 12.54 -15.10
CA ASN A 387 -5.99 13.45 -16.18
C ASN A 387 -7.04 12.85 -17.14
N ASP A 388 -6.89 11.59 -17.53
CA ASP A 388 -7.85 10.93 -18.40
C ASP A 388 -9.18 10.64 -17.68
N MET A 389 -9.14 10.27 -16.39
CA MET A 389 -10.35 10.10 -15.59
C MET A 389 -11.11 11.42 -15.43
N GLY A 390 -10.40 12.55 -15.31
CA GLY A 390 -11.02 13.88 -15.32
C GLY A 390 -11.82 14.14 -16.61
N LYS A 391 -11.25 13.83 -17.78
CA LYS A 391 -11.95 13.93 -19.08
C LYS A 391 -13.16 13.01 -19.15
N TYR A 392 -13.03 11.78 -18.62
CA TYR A 392 -14.14 10.83 -18.55
C TYR A 392 -15.29 11.33 -17.66
N LEU A 393 -14.98 11.89 -16.49
CA LEU A 393 -15.99 12.51 -15.61
C LEU A 393 -16.64 13.73 -16.26
N GLN A 394 -15.88 14.57 -16.97
CA GLN A 394 -16.41 15.71 -17.70
C GLN A 394 -17.38 15.30 -18.81
N MET A 395 -17.19 14.14 -19.45
CA MET A 395 -18.18 13.59 -20.40
C MET A 395 -19.55 13.46 -19.72
N TYR A 396 -19.61 12.91 -18.53
CA TYR A 396 -20.88 12.76 -17.79
C TYR A 396 -21.44 14.11 -17.33
N LEU A 397 -20.61 15.00 -16.82
CA LEU A 397 -21.03 16.34 -16.37
C LEU A 397 -21.56 17.19 -17.50
N ARG A 398 -21.16 16.93 -18.76
CA ARG A 398 -21.61 17.62 -20.00
C ARG A 398 -22.71 16.87 -20.71
N GLY A 399 -23.50 16.05 -20.03
CA GLY A 399 -24.62 15.33 -20.64
C GLY A 399 -24.23 14.32 -21.72
N GLY A 400 -23.10 13.61 -21.50
CA GLY A 400 -22.61 12.55 -22.38
C GLY A 400 -21.73 13.00 -23.54
N TYR A 401 -21.53 14.32 -23.72
CA TYR A 401 -20.57 14.92 -24.66
C TYR A 401 -20.69 14.38 -26.10
N GLY A 402 -21.94 14.08 -26.54
CA GLY A 402 -22.21 13.49 -27.85
C GLY A 402 -21.83 12.00 -28.00
N ILE A 403 -21.26 11.39 -26.99
CA ILE A 403 -20.94 9.95 -26.98
C ILE A 403 -22.12 9.14 -26.45
N LEU A 404 -22.71 9.56 -25.34
CA LEU A 404 -23.93 8.98 -24.77
C LEU A 404 -25.03 10.01 -24.71
N SER A 405 -26.29 9.58 -24.83
CA SER A 405 -27.46 10.47 -24.70
C SER A 405 -27.81 10.68 -23.21
N ASP A 406 -28.46 11.81 -22.92
CA ASP A 406 -29.04 12.10 -21.59
C ASP A 406 -29.96 10.98 -21.09
N LYS A 407 -30.68 10.32 -22.02
CA LYS A 407 -31.56 9.20 -21.72
C LYS A 407 -30.75 7.99 -21.18
N SER A 408 -29.63 7.70 -21.84
CA SER A 408 -28.73 6.62 -21.39
C SER A 408 -28.11 6.95 -20.04
N LEU A 409 -27.62 8.17 -19.85
CA LEU A 409 -27.07 8.61 -18.55
C LEU A 409 -28.11 8.53 -17.45
N SER A 410 -29.33 9.04 -17.69
CA SER A 410 -30.43 8.94 -16.73
C SER A 410 -30.79 7.49 -16.41
N THR A 411 -30.66 6.57 -17.37
CA THR A 411 -30.89 5.15 -17.17
C THR A 411 -29.79 4.50 -16.35
N MET A 412 -28.52 4.84 -16.61
CA MET A 412 -27.36 4.34 -15.88
C MET A 412 -27.38 4.78 -14.41
N PHE A 413 -27.70 6.05 -14.16
CA PHE A 413 -27.68 6.63 -12.81
C PHE A 413 -28.92 6.32 -11.99
N ARG A 414 -29.98 5.78 -12.59
CA ARG A 414 -31.15 5.37 -11.83
C ARG A 414 -30.77 4.20 -10.93
N ALA A 415 -30.81 4.40 -9.62
CA ALA A 415 -30.73 3.31 -8.66
C ALA A 415 -31.89 2.36 -8.87
N THR A 416 -31.62 1.12 -9.24
CA THR A 416 -32.64 0.11 -9.52
C THR A 416 -32.78 -0.90 -8.40
N VAL A 417 -31.78 -0.99 -7.53
CA VAL A 417 -31.76 -1.91 -6.39
C VAL A 417 -31.10 -1.26 -5.20
N PRO A 418 -31.68 -1.42 -3.99
CA PRO A 418 -31.02 -0.99 -2.77
C PRO A 418 -29.78 -1.86 -2.52
N MET A 419 -28.69 -1.26 -2.03
CA MET A 419 -27.47 -1.94 -1.67
C MET A 419 -27.43 -2.34 -0.19
N ASP A 420 -28.28 -1.70 0.63
CA ASP A 420 -28.38 -1.91 2.07
C ASP A 420 -29.85 -1.94 2.53
N GLU A 421 -30.05 -2.34 3.76
CA GLU A 421 -31.41 -2.42 4.37
C GLU A 421 -32.05 -1.05 4.57
N SER A 422 -31.25 0.04 4.65
CA SER A 422 -31.77 1.40 4.81
C SER A 422 -32.41 1.92 3.52
N GLY A 423 -31.94 1.43 2.36
CA GLY A 423 -32.34 1.92 1.04
C GLY A 423 -31.81 3.32 0.71
N GLU A 424 -30.92 3.89 1.53
CA GLU A 424 -30.33 5.21 1.30
C GLU A 424 -29.35 5.20 0.11
N THR A 425 -28.74 4.04 -0.13
CA THR A 425 -27.87 3.83 -1.28
C THR A 425 -28.42 2.75 -2.20
N GLY A 426 -28.29 2.98 -3.50
CA GLY A 426 -28.72 2.03 -4.52
C GLY A 426 -27.73 1.88 -5.64
N TYR A 427 -27.74 0.72 -6.30
CA TYR A 427 -26.89 0.45 -7.44
C TYR A 427 -27.64 0.70 -8.75
N GLY A 428 -27.02 1.47 -9.62
CA GLY A 428 -27.46 1.69 -11.01
C GLY A 428 -26.76 0.72 -11.97
N MET A 429 -26.16 1.25 -13.04
CA MET A 429 -25.42 0.49 -14.04
C MET A 429 -23.94 0.94 -14.01
N GLY A 430 -23.12 0.26 -13.18
CA GLY A 430 -21.72 0.64 -12.95
C GLY A 430 -21.55 1.84 -12.00
N TRP A 431 -22.63 2.30 -11.35
CA TRP A 431 -22.65 3.47 -10.51
C TRP A 431 -23.46 3.19 -9.23
N VAL A 432 -22.97 3.70 -8.12
CA VAL A 432 -23.69 3.78 -6.85
C VAL A 432 -24.37 5.14 -6.77
N ARG A 433 -25.58 5.18 -6.28
CA ARG A 433 -26.34 6.42 -6.07
C ARG A 433 -26.85 6.51 -4.66
N SER A 434 -26.62 7.65 -4.02
CA SER A 434 -27.35 8.11 -2.87
C SER A 434 -28.27 9.28 -3.24
N ASP A 435 -29.06 9.77 -2.29
CA ASP A 435 -29.88 10.96 -2.50
C ASP A 435 -29.07 12.23 -2.75
N LYS A 436 -27.78 12.22 -2.38
CA LYS A 436 -26.90 13.40 -2.44
C LYS A 436 -25.92 13.38 -3.60
N TYR A 437 -25.49 12.20 -4.05
CA TYR A 437 -24.45 12.07 -5.08
C TYR A 437 -24.57 10.77 -5.86
N VAL A 438 -23.90 10.77 -7.00
CA VAL A 438 -23.65 9.58 -7.81
C VAL A 438 -22.16 9.32 -7.76
N GLU A 439 -21.76 8.11 -7.41
CA GLU A 439 -20.36 7.69 -7.39
C GLU A 439 -20.19 6.37 -8.14
N THR A 440 -19.02 6.14 -8.69
CA THR A 440 -18.62 4.81 -9.11
C THR A 440 -17.75 4.21 -8.01
N CYS A 441 -17.77 2.90 -7.92
CA CYS A 441 -17.22 2.15 -6.82
C CYS A 441 -15.90 2.73 -6.34
N LEU A 442 -15.93 3.10 -5.10
CA LEU A 442 -14.83 3.63 -4.36
C LEU A 442 -13.78 2.59 -4.09
N LEU A 443 -12.58 3.10 -4.19
CA LEU A 443 -11.48 2.75 -3.31
C LEU A 443 -11.62 1.43 -2.58
N TYR A 444 -11.15 0.40 -3.23
CA TYR A 444 -10.65 -0.71 -2.44
C TYR A 444 -9.14 -0.59 -2.43
N THR A 445 -8.58 -0.48 -1.23
CA THR A 445 -7.21 -0.88 -0.96
C THR A 445 -7.03 -2.29 -1.49
N SER A 446 -5.81 -2.67 -1.77
CA SER A 446 -5.39 -3.95 -2.35
C SER A 446 -6.06 -5.23 -1.77
N ASP A 447 -6.70 -5.14 -0.61
CA ASP A 447 -7.33 -6.26 0.08
C ASP A 447 -8.65 -6.73 -0.56
N ALA A 448 -9.31 -5.89 -1.37
CA ALA A 448 -10.56 -6.28 -2.02
C ALA A 448 -10.37 -6.97 -3.38
N ALA A 449 -9.15 -7.04 -3.89
CA ALA A 449 -8.85 -7.82 -5.10
C ALA A 449 -8.50 -9.29 -4.77
N ASP A 450 -8.21 -9.59 -3.50
CA ASP A 450 -7.84 -10.94 -3.02
C ASP A 450 -9.02 -11.68 -2.36
N GLU A 451 -10.18 -11.03 -2.13
CA GLU A 451 -11.45 -11.66 -1.77
C GLU A 451 -12.35 -11.79 -3.01
#